data_9bf6e667f8d55257cfed8acc4313f5cb
#
_entry.id   9bf6e667f8d55257cfed8acc4313f5cb
#
_cell.length_a   1.000
_cell.length_b   1.000
_cell.length_c   1.000
_cell.angle_alpha   90.00
_cell.angle_beta   90.00
_cell.angle_gamma   90.00
#
_symmetry.space_group_name_H-M   'P 1'
#
loop_
_entity.id
_entity.type
_entity.pdbx_description
1 polymer ?
#
loop_
_entity_poly.entity_id
_entity_poly.type
_entity_poly.pdbx_seq_one_letter_code
_entity_poly.pdbx_strand_id
1 'polypeptide(L)' 'MTKGELVNVLADKAGLTKVDAARAVDGVADAITAALA' A
#
# COMPACT_ATOMS: atom_id res chain seq x y z
N MET A 1 -0.85 9.81 9.30
CA MET A 1 0.04 9.14 8.33
C MET A 1 -0.27 9.59 6.91
N THR A 2 0.76 9.83 6.14
CA THR A 2 0.59 10.06 4.71
C THR A 2 0.72 8.73 3.95
N LYS A 3 0.30 8.72 2.69
CA LYS A 3 0.47 7.55 1.84
C LYS A 3 1.95 7.14 1.73
N GLY A 4 2.85 8.12 1.62
CA GLY A 4 4.28 7.85 1.53
C GLY A 4 4.82 7.17 2.79
N GLU A 5 4.38 7.60 3.96
CA GLU A 5 4.75 6.96 5.21
C GLU A 5 4.22 5.53 5.28
N LEU A 6 2.98 5.32 4.84
CA LEU A 6 2.39 3.99 4.81
C LEU A 6 3.18 3.04 3.89
N VAL A 7 3.57 3.52 2.71
CA VAL A 7 4.40 2.76 1.78
C VAL A 7 5.73 2.36 2.42
N ASN A 8 6.38 3.31 3.10
CA ASN A 8 7.66 3.04 3.76
C ASN A 8 7.53 2.00 4.87
N VAL A 9 6.50 2.13 5.69
CA VAL A 9 6.25 1.17 6.79
C VAL A 9 5.93 -0.20 6.22
N LEU A 10 5.10 -0.26 5.20
CA LEU A 10 4.74 -1.53 4.57
C LEU A 10 5.95 -2.21 3.92
N ALA A 11 6.79 -1.44 3.23
CA ALA A 11 8.01 -1.97 2.63
C ALA A 11 8.91 -2.61 3.69
N ASP A 12 9.06 -1.95 4.82
CA ASP A 12 9.88 -2.46 5.93
C ASP A 12 9.27 -3.71 6.56
N LYS A 13 7.98 -3.66 6.88
CA LYS A 13 7.30 -4.74 7.59
C LYS A 13 7.14 -6.00 6.73
N ALA A 14 6.86 -5.83 5.44
CA ALA A 14 6.62 -6.94 4.52
C ALA A 14 7.89 -7.38 3.77
N GLY A 15 9.02 -6.70 3.96
CA GLY A 15 10.25 -7.01 3.25
C GLY A 15 10.17 -6.74 1.76
N LEU A 16 9.39 -5.71 1.37
CA LEU A 16 9.19 -5.35 -0.03
C LEU A 16 10.06 -4.16 -0.42
N THR A 17 10.30 -4.01 -1.72
CA THR A 17 10.84 -2.77 -2.25
C THR A 17 9.77 -1.68 -2.12
N LYS A 18 10.18 -0.41 -2.20
CA LYS A 18 9.21 0.70 -2.14
C LYS A 18 8.24 0.67 -3.30
N VAL A 19 8.70 0.28 -4.49
CA VAL A 19 7.83 0.13 -5.67
C VAL A 19 6.77 -0.95 -5.42
N ASP A 20 7.17 -2.09 -4.92
CA ASP A 20 6.23 -3.18 -4.63
C ASP A 20 5.27 -2.79 -3.51
N ALA A 21 5.77 -2.11 -2.47
CA ALA A 21 4.92 -1.62 -1.39
C ALA A 21 3.90 -0.59 -1.89
N ALA A 22 4.31 0.31 -2.78
CA ALA A 22 3.40 1.29 -3.37
C ALA A 22 2.30 0.61 -4.17
N ARG A 23 2.64 -0.41 -4.94
CA ARG A 23 1.66 -1.22 -5.68
C ARG A 23 0.69 -1.93 -4.75
N ALA A 24 1.20 -2.46 -3.64
CA ALA A 24 0.35 -3.12 -2.65
C ALA A 24 -0.63 -2.14 -2.01
N VAL A 25 -0.18 -0.94 -1.67
CA VAL A 25 -1.05 0.11 -1.12
C VAL A 25 -2.14 0.50 -2.12
N ASP A 26 -1.77 0.73 -3.38
CA ASP A 26 -2.72 1.08 -4.43
C ASP A 26 -3.73 -0.05 -4.66
N GLY A 27 -3.26 -1.30 -4.69
CA GLY A 27 -4.12 -2.46 -4.87
C GLY A 27 -5.13 -2.63 -3.74
N VAL A 28 -4.69 -2.42 -2.51
CA VAL A 28 -5.57 -2.48 -1.33
C VAL A 28 -6.61 -1.37 -1.39
N ALA A 29 -6.21 -0.15 -1.73
CA ALA A 29 -7.14 0.98 -1.86
C ALA A 29 -8.19 0.72 -2.94
N ASP A 30 -7.77 0.19 -4.09
CA ASP A 30 -8.67 -0.18 -5.18
C ASP A 30 -9.64 -1.29 -4.76
N ALA A 31 -9.15 -2.29 -4.05
CA ALA A 31 -9.96 -3.40 -3.56
C ALA A 31 -11.03 -2.93 -2.58
N ILE A 32 -10.68 -2.02 -1.68
CA ILE A 32 -11.62 -1.46 -0.72
C ILE A 32 -12.69 -0.64 -1.45
N THR A 33 -12.27 0.18 -2.42
CA THR A 33 -13.19 0.97 -3.22
C THR A 33 -14.17 0.07 -3.98
N ALA A 34 -13.67 -1.00 -4.59
CA ALA A 34 -14.50 -1.95 -5.31
C ALA A 34 -15.48 -2.67 -4.37
N ALA A 35 -15.04 -3.02 -3.18
CA ALA A 35 -15.88 -3.71 -2.20
C ALA A 35 -17.00 -2.83 -1.66
N LEU A 36 -16.77 -1.53 -1.59
CA LEU A 36 -17.76 -0.56 -1.08
C LEU A 36 -18.65 0.02 -2.18
N ALA A 37 -18.33 -0.21 -3.43
CA ALA A 37 -19.09 0.32 -4.55
C ALA A 37 -20.40 -0.42 -4.77
#